data_04886e3b265784800b6187592950a7db
#
_entry.id   04886e3b265784800b6187592950a7db
#
_cell.length_a   1.000
_cell.length_b   1.000
_cell.length_c   1.000
_cell.angle_alpha   90.00
_cell.angle_beta   90.00
_cell.angle_gamma   90.00
#
_symmetry.space_group_name_H-M   'P 1'
#
loop_
_entity.id
_entity.type
_entity.pdbx_description
1 polymer ?
#
loop_
_entity_poly.entity_id
_entity_poly.type
_entity_poly.pdbx_seq_one_letter_code
_entity_poly.pdbx_strand_id
1 'polypeptide(L)'
;MSIWQPGPRPAWVTALNETCDPGWITLDADALAAEAREKTGLDDFGDDRFWEPFRIFVDSLNEELALHTMGALLIRGDLVNALTIRLQLTEERKRHPQVTQENVDRPIFITGLPRTGTSITHELLAADPRHRAPQHWEIRTPFPAPETATYLTDQRIAEADRQIRLWCEIVPEYDSMHELGGAIPVEDVQVMGGSFVSDEWMGRHVVPAYAGWYNEADRVPGFEFHKQMLQHLQWKCPGDRWVLKSPSHMSQLDALLAVYPDARIVFTHRDPLKVLPSVVSILYSTAYVRSDQVDAEAMANWFTGETCKMLLDGMTSLRASGRLPESQCYDLRYAELMQDPVAALGGIYEHFEIDYPDSSRAAQQSYIDNKPRGKHGGHKYDFSDTGLDLDEERERFSDYYARYQVENEA
;
A
#
# COMPACT_ATOMS: atom_id res chain seq x y z
N MET A 1 -4.54 7.34 -26.49
CA MET A 1 -4.93 7.49 -25.09
C MET A 1 -4.90 8.95 -24.67
N SER A 2 -6.00 9.49 -24.16
CA SER A 2 -5.98 10.75 -23.42
C SER A 2 -5.57 10.46 -21.99
N ILE A 3 -4.26 10.38 -21.72
CA ILE A 3 -3.78 10.11 -20.38
C ILE A 3 -3.88 11.40 -19.59
N TRP A 4 -4.50 11.31 -18.40
CA TRP A 4 -4.54 12.41 -17.45
C TRP A 4 -3.14 12.93 -17.17
N GLN A 5 -2.99 14.24 -17.17
CA GLN A 5 -1.73 14.90 -16.82
C GLN A 5 -1.96 15.83 -15.62
N PRO A 6 -1.02 15.88 -14.67
CA PRO A 6 -1.10 16.79 -13.55
C PRO A 6 -1.03 18.26 -14.01
N GLY A 7 -1.60 19.13 -13.18
CA GLY A 7 -1.44 20.58 -13.34
C GLY A 7 0.02 21.02 -13.13
N PRO A 8 0.31 22.30 -13.39
CA PRO A 8 1.66 22.83 -13.18
C PRO A 8 2.04 22.77 -11.70
N ARG A 9 3.31 22.43 -11.44
CA ARG A 9 3.86 22.42 -10.08
C ARG A 9 3.78 23.81 -9.42
N PRO A 10 3.71 23.87 -8.10
CA PRO A 10 3.87 25.13 -7.37
C PRO A 10 5.17 25.85 -7.75
N ALA A 11 5.13 27.17 -7.84
CA ALA A 11 6.27 27.98 -8.29
C ALA A 11 7.56 27.73 -7.48
N TRP A 12 7.45 27.44 -6.19
CA TRP A 12 8.63 27.15 -5.35
C TRP A 12 9.29 25.80 -5.70
N VAL A 13 8.49 24.78 -6.07
CA VAL A 13 9.01 23.48 -6.51
C VAL A 13 9.71 23.63 -7.86
N THR A 14 9.07 24.35 -8.79
CA THR A 14 9.65 24.67 -10.09
C THR A 14 10.97 25.41 -9.93
N ALA A 15 11.01 26.45 -9.10
CA ALA A 15 12.24 27.21 -8.84
C ALA A 15 13.36 26.34 -8.23
N LEU A 16 13.03 25.45 -7.30
CA LEU A 16 14.01 24.50 -6.73
C LEU A 16 14.59 23.58 -7.82
N ASN A 17 13.72 22.99 -8.64
CA ASN A 17 14.13 22.05 -9.67
C ASN A 17 14.94 22.71 -10.80
N GLU A 18 14.70 23.99 -11.10
CA GLU A 18 15.43 24.75 -12.14
C GLU A 18 16.79 25.30 -11.64
N THR A 19 16.90 25.58 -10.34
CA THR A 19 18.10 26.24 -9.79
C THR A 19 19.09 25.28 -9.14
N CYS A 20 18.65 24.10 -8.73
CA CYS A 20 19.49 23.10 -8.07
C CYS A 20 19.67 21.87 -8.96
N ASP A 21 20.89 21.37 -9.02
CA ASP A 21 21.23 20.15 -9.75
C ASP A 21 20.87 18.93 -8.88
N PRO A 22 20.00 18.00 -9.34
CA PRO A 22 19.71 16.76 -8.61
C PRO A 22 20.98 15.91 -8.38
N GLY A 23 22.00 16.03 -9.20
CA GLY A 23 23.28 15.36 -9.01
C GLY A 23 24.06 15.75 -7.74
N TRP A 24 23.67 16.85 -7.06
CA TRP A 24 24.20 17.17 -5.72
C TRP A 24 23.67 16.25 -4.62
N ILE A 25 22.59 15.50 -4.90
CA ILE A 25 21.96 14.61 -3.97
C ILE A 25 22.42 13.18 -4.26
N THR A 26 23.34 12.71 -3.43
CA THR A 26 23.92 11.37 -3.61
C THR A 26 22.89 10.28 -3.28
N LEU A 27 22.63 9.38 -4.23
CA LEU A 27 21.91 8.13 -4.06
C LEU A 27 22.92 6.97 -4.22
N ASP A 28 23.76 6.77 -3.21
CA ASP A 28 24.72 5.68 -3.11
C ASP A 28 24.37 4.80 -1.92
N ALA A 29 24.27 3.50 -2.12
CA ALA A 29 23.76 2.55 -1.13
C ALA A 29 24.61 2.55 0.16
N ASP A 30 25.96 2.63 0.03
CA ASP A 30 26.83 2.61 1.20
C ASP A 30 26.81 3.94 1.95
N ALA A 31 26.72 5.08 1.22
CA ALA A 31 26.59 6.40 1.82
C ALA A 31 25.23 6.56 2.56
N LEU A 32 24.13 6.07 1.99
CA LEU A 32 22.81 6.08 2.63
C LEU A 32 22.79 5.23 3.91
N ALA A 33 23.42 4.06 3.87
CA ALA A 33 23.55 3.20 5.05
C ALA A 33 24.45 3.83 6.13
N ALA A 34 25.54 4.52 5.74
CA ALA A 34 26.40 5.24 6.67
C ALA A 34 25.64 6.37 7.37
N GLU A 35 24.82 7.13 6.63
CA GLU A 35 23.97 8.18 7.22
C GLU A 35 22.95 7.62 8.21
N ALA A 36 22.30 6.51 7.88
CA ALA A 36 21.36 5.86 8.80
C ALA A 36 22.03 5.41 10.11
N ARG A 37 23.28 4.89 10.02
CA ARG A 37 24.10 4.58 11.21
C ARG A 37 24.44 5.83 12.01
N GLU A 38 24.87 6.90 11.36
CA GLU A 38 25.20 8.17 12.01
C GLU A 38 23.99 8.74 12.76
N LYS A 39 22.81 8.74 12.10
CA LYS A 39 21.54 9.25 12.70
C LYS A 39 21.09 8.47 13.92
N THR A 40 21.34 7.17 13.95
CA THR A 40 20.84 6.29 15.00
C THR A 40 21.88 5.94 16.06
N GLY A 41 23.16 6.02 15.71
CA GLY A 41 24.25 5.46 16.52
C GLY A 41 24.23 3.93 16.57
N LEU A 42 23.56 3.27 15.64
CA LEU A 42 23.40 1.81 15.54
C LEU A 42 24.09 1.29 14.28
N ASP A 43 24.59 0.05 14.34
CA ASP A 43 25.36 -0.55 13.22
C ASP A 43 24.70 -1.81 12.63
N ASP A 44 23.86 -2.51 13.41
CA ASP A 44 23.31 -3.80 13.01
C ASP A 44 21.94 -3.64 12.31
N PHE A 45 21.93 -3.88 11.02
CA PHE A 45 20.70 -3.90 10.21
C PHE A 45 19.88 -5.21 10.34
N GLY A 46 20.34 -6.19 11.09
CA GLY A 46 19.72 -7.51 11.23
C GLY A 46 19.97 -8.40 10.01
N ASP A 47 18.92 -9.03 9.49
CA ASP A 47 18.99 -9.94 8.35
C ASP A 47 19.59 -9.30 7.11
N ASP A 48 20.66 -9.87 6.56
CA ASP A 48 21.43 -9.33 5.43
C ASP A 48 20.72 -9.48 4.06
N ARG A 49 19.61 -10.26 3.97
CA ARG A 49 18.86 -10.47 2.71
C ARG A 49 18.32 -9.19 2.09
N PHE A 50 18.25 -8.08 2.84
CA PHE A 50 17.78 -6.78 2.32
C PHE A 50 18.83 -6.06 1.45
N TRP A 51 20.13 -6.39 1.58
CA TRP A 51 21.19 -5.64 0.90
C TRP A 51 21.10 -5.75 -0.63
N GLU A 52 20.83 -6.93 -1.15
CA GLU A 52 20.70 -7.14 -2.59
C GLU A 52 19.57 -6.30 -3.19
N PRO A 53 18.29 -6.44 -2.75
CA PRO A 53 17.21 -5.62 -3.28
C PRO A 53 17.40 -4.12 -3.05
N PHE A 54 18.00 -3.71 -1.93
CA PHE A 54 18.32 -2.32 -1.68
C PHE A 54 19.30 -1.76 -2.72
N ARG A 55 20.39 -2.47 -3.03
CA ARG A 55 21.36 -2.04 -4.04
C ARG A 55 20.74 -2.01 -5.42
N ILE A 56 20.03 -3.05 -5.82
CA ILE A 56 19.30 -3.10 -7.11
C ILE A 56 18.34 -1.89 -7.23
N PHE A 57 17.63 -1.58 -6.17
CA PHE A 57 16.70 -0.43 -6.18
C PHE A 57 17.46 0.89 -6.32
N VAL A 58 18.53 1.11 -5.57
CA VAL A 58 19.36 2.33 -5.67
C VAL A 58 19.99 2.48 -7.07
N ASP A 59 20.50 1.38 -7.63
CA ASP A 59 21.06 1.37 -8.99
C ASP A 59 19.97 1.71 -10.03
N SER A 60 18.76 1.09 -9.92
CA SER A 60 17.63 1.42 -10.78
C SER A 60 17.21 2.90 -10.69
N LEU A 61 17.24 3.50 -9.50
CA LEU A 61 16.94 4.92 -9.33
C LEU A 61 17.93 5.81 -10.09
N ASN A 62 19.21 5.47 -10.07
CA ASN A 62 20.27 6.25 -10.73
C ASN A 62 20.29 6.05 -12.25
N GLU A 63 19.98 4.86 -12.72
CA GLU A 63 20.15 4.49 -14.14
C GLU A 63 18.87 4.71 -14.96
N GLU A 64 17.69 4.56 -14.34
CA GLU A 64 16.43 4.50 -15.05
C GLU A 64 15.52 5.73 -14.83
N LEU A 65 15.78 6.54 -13.79
CA LEU A 65 14.93 7.69 -13.47
C LEU A 65 15.62 9.03 -13.73
N ALA A 66 14.93 9.89 -14.48
CA ALA A 66 15.30 11.30 -14.62
C ALA A 66 14.69 12.09 -13.42
N LEU A 67 15.33 11.98 -12.26
CA LEU A 67 14.88 12.68 -11.06
C LEU A 67 15.11 14.18 -11.17
N HIS A 68 14.12 14.98 -10.78
CA HIS A 68 14.35 16.38 -10.46
C HIS A 68 14.82 16.54 -9.00
N THR A 69 15.33 17.71 -8.63
CA THR A 69 15.92 17.95 -7.30
C THR A 69 14.99 17.60 -6.14
N MET A 70 13.72 18.01 -6.19
CA MET A 70 12.74 17.67 -5.16
C MET A 70 12.55 16.15 -5.10
N GLY A 71 12.46 15.47 -6.23
CA GLY A 71 12.33 14.01 -6.31
C GLY A 71 13.51 13.29 -5.66
N ALA A 72 14.72 13.71 -5.97
CA ALA A 72 15.94 13.15 -5.37
C ALA A 72 15.99 13.35 -3.84
N LEU A 73 15.59 14.53 -3.34
CA LEU A 73 15.48 14.80 -1.89
C LEU A 73 14.48 13.88 -1.20
N LEU A 74 13.28 13.72 -1.79
CA LEU A 74 12.23 12.86 -1.23
C LEU A 74 12.67 11.40 -1.18
N ILE A 75 13.20 10.87 -2.28
CA ILE A 75 13.67 9.49 -2.36
C ILE A 75 14.79 9.24 -1.36
N ARG A 76 15.78 10.14 -1.31
CA ARG A 76 16.89 10.02 -0.35
C ARG A 76 16.36 9.97 1.09
N GLY A 77 15.41 10.85 1.41
CA GLY A 77 14.76 10.86 2.73
C GLY A 77 14.04 9.54 3.03
N ASP A 78 13.31 9.00 2.07
CA ASP A 78 12.58 7.72 2.21
C ASP A 78 13.53 6.54 2.42
N LEU A 79 14.65 6.47 1.65
CA LEU A 79 15.65 5.42 1.78
C LEU A 79 16.38 5.45 3.13
N VAL A 80 16.84 6.64 3.55
CA VAL A 80 17.49 6.80 4.86
C VAL A 80 16.52 6.45 5.99
N ASN A 81 15.24 6.83 5.87
CA ASN A 81 14.22 6.49 6.86
C ASN A 81 13.98 4.97 6.93
N ALA A 82 13.87 4.28 5.81
CA ALA A 82 13.70 2.83 5.76
C ALA A 82 14.87 2.08 6.43
N LEU A 83 16.10 2.51 6.16
CA LEU A 83 17.31 1.98 6.81
C LEU A 83 17.35 2.30 8.31
N THR A 84 16.96 3.51 8.71
CA THR A 84 16.85 3.92 10.12
C THR A 84 15.85 3.05 10.88
N ILE A 85 14.67 2.83 10.30
CA ILE A 85 13.64 1.95 10.87
C ILE A 85 14.19 0.54 11.06
N ARG A 86 14.92 0.02 10.07
CA ARG A 86 15.51 -1.32 10.14
C ARG A 86 16.53 -1.45 11.27
N LEU A 87 17.44 -0.49 11.43
CA LEU A 87 18.39 -0.43 12.53
C LEU A 87 17.69 -0.40 13.90
N GLN A 88 16.69 0.47 14.02
CA GLN A 88 15.92 0.62 15.27
C GLN A 88 15.10 -0.62 15.60
N LEU A 89 14.49 -1.27 14.60
CA LEU A 89 13.74 -2.51 14.81
C LEU A 89 14.64 -3.64 15.31
N THR A 90 15.81 -3.79 14.71
CA THR A 90 16.80 -4.78 15.11
C THR A 90 17.25 -4.54 16.55
N GLU A 91 17.57 -3.30 16.89
CA GLU A 91 18.00 -2.93 18.25
C GLU A 91 16.89 -3.10 19.29
N GLU A 92 15.65 -2.69 18.96
CA GLU A 92 14.49 -2.83 19.83
C GLU A 92 14.24 -4.31 20.18
N ARG A 93 14.32 -5.20 19.20
CA ARG A 93 14.14 -6.64 19.39
C ARG A 93 15.24 -7.28 20.25
N LYS A 94 16.45 -6.72 20.23
CA LYS A 94 17.55 -7.14 21.13
C LYS A 94 17.33 -6.65 22.55
N ARG A 95 16.95 -5.37 22.71
CA ARG A 95 16.72 -4.76 24.03
C ARG A 95 15.49 -5.30 24.73
N HIS A 96 14.46 -5.61 23.94
CA HIS A 96 13.14 -6.04 24.40
C HIS A 96 12.72 -7.37 23.74
N PRO A 97 13.33 -8.51 24.12
CA PRO A 97 13.03 -9.82 23.52
C PRO A 97 11.55 -10.20 23.58
N GLN A 98 10.79 -9.66 24.55
CA GLN A 98 9.35 -9.88 24.67
C GLN A 98 8.57 -9.40 23.42
N VAL A 99 9.07 -8.42 22.66
CA VAL A 99 8.47 -8.00 21.40
C VAL A 99 8.38 -9.15 20.40
N THR A 100 9.36 -10.07 20.43
CA THR A 100 9.36 -11.24 19.54
C THR A 100 8.32 -12.29 19.92
N GLN A 101 7.73 -12.19 21.12
CA GLN A 101 6.68 -13.09 21.60
C GLN A 101 5.28 -12.59 21.31
N GLU A 102 5.16 -11.36 20.78
CA GLU A 102 3.89 -10.82 20.34
C GLU A 102 3.31 -11.70 19.22
N ASN A 103 2.04 -12.10 19.38
CA ASN A 103 1.37 -12.93 18.40
C ASN A 103 0.50 -12.07 17.47
N VAL A 104 0.73 -12.15 16.18
CA VAL A 104 -0.14 -11.58 15.14
C VAL A 104 -1.12 -12.67 14.75
N ASP A 105 -2.26 -12.74 15.46
CA ASP A 105 -3.24 -13.81 15.36
C ASP A 105 -4.31 -13.50 14.31
N ARG A 106 -4.49 -14.42 13.38
CA ARG A 106 -5.53 -14.39 12.34
C ARG A 106 -5.78 -12.99 11.75
N PRO A 107 -4.74 -12.32 11.23
CA PRO A 107 -4.89 -10.99 10.65
C PRO A 107 -5.85 -11.05 9.45
N ILE A 108 -6.63 -9.96 9.25
CA ILE A 108 -7.49 -9.81 8.08
C ILE A 108 -6.71 -9.03 7.02
N PHE A 109 -6.46 -9.64 5.87
CA PHE A 109 -5.90 -8.98 4.71
C PHE A 109 -6.99 -8.68 3.68
N ILE A 110 -7.11 -7.44 3.29
CA ILE A 110 -8.04 -6.99 2.25
C ILE A 110 -7.23 -6.82 0.96
N THR A 111 -7.63 -7.53 -0.08
CA THR A 111 -6.98 -7.46 -1.39
C THR A 111 -8.00 -7.56 -2.52
N GLY A 112 -7.55 -7.33 -3.74
CA GLY A 112 -8.35 -7.30 -4.95
C GLY A 112 -7.70 -6.35 -5.95
N LEU A 113 -8.23 -6.25 -7.16
CA LEU A 113 -7.74 -5.23 -8.08
C LEU A 113 -7.88 -3.83 -7.44
N PRO A 114 -7.01 -2.87 -7.76
CA PRO A 114 -7.18 -1.50 -7.31
C PRO A 114 -8.58 -0.97 -7.66
N ARG A 115 -9.10 -0.01 -6.89
CA ARG A 115 -10.41 0.63 -7.13
C ARG A 115 -11.65 -0.29 -6.99
N THR A 116 -11.51 -1.46 -6.41
CA THR A 116 -12.60 -2.39 -6.11
C THR A 116 -13.24 -2.19 -4.73
N GLY A 117 -12.89 -1.09 -4.03
CA GLY A 117 -13.40 -0.79 -2.69
C GLY A 117 -12.50 -1.24 -1.55
N THR A 118 -11.26 -1.68 -1.84
CA THR A 118 -10.29 -2.12 -0.80
C THR A 118 -10.06 -1.07 0.29
N SER A 119 -9.89 0.22 -0.07
CA SER A 119 -9.60 1.29 0.89
C SER A 119 -10.78 1.56 1.83
N ILE A 120 -12.00 1.71 1.30
CA ILE A 120 -13.16 1.94 2.16
C ILE A 120 -13.47 0.74 3.05
N THR A 121 -13.28 -0.49 2.56
CA THR A 121 -13.41 -1.70 3.38
C THR A 121 -12.38 -1.70 4.52
N HIS A 122 -11.14 -1.33 4.23
CA HIS A 122 -10.06 -1.20 5.21
C HIS A 122 -10.40 -0.19 6.31
N GLU A 123 -10.78 1.01 5.91
CA GLU A 123 -11.14 2.09 6.83
C GLU A 123 -12.33 1.74 7.71
N LEU A 124 -13.36 1.11 7.13
CA LEU A 124 -14.54 0.69 7.87
C LEU A 124 -14.25 -0.46 8.85
N LEU A 125 -13.44 -1.45 8.48
CA LEU A 125 -13.00 -2.48 9.41
C LEU A 125 -12.08 -1.90 10.49
N ALA A 126 -11.22 -0.93 10.14
CA ALA A 126 -10.36 -0.22 11.10
C ALA A 126 -11.14 0.71 12.05
N ALA A 127 -12.37 1.12 11.69
CA ALA A 127 -13.24 1.91 12.57
C ALA A 127 -13.78 1.09 13.76
N ASP A 128 -13.75 -0.25 13.71
CA ASP A 128 -14.00 -1.08 14.88
C ASP A 128 -12.86 -0.85 15.91
N PRO A 129 -13.16 -0.34 17.12
CA PRO A 129 -12.13 0.02 18.09
C PRO A 129 -11.30 -1.17 18.63
N ARG A 130 -11.72 -2.40 18.34
CA ARG A 130 -10.98 -3.63 18.67
C ARG A 130 -9.91 -3.97 17.64
N HIS A 131 -10.01 -3.41 16.44
CA HIS A 131 -9.07 -3.68 15.37
C HIS A 131 -7.92 -2.68 15.37
N ARG A 132 -6.78 -3.12 14.86
CA ARG A 132 -5.63 -2.28 14.52
C ARG A 132 -5.44 -2.27 13.01
N ALA A 133 -5.16 -1.10 12.47
CA ALA A 133 -4.67 -0.93 11.11
C ALA A 133 -3.43 -0.04 11.14
N PRO A 134 -2.39 -0.30 10.34
CA PRO A 134 -1.22 0.56 10.29
C PRO A 134 -1.62 1.96 9.84
N GLN A 135 -1.30 2.98 10.62
CA GLN A 135 -1.53 4.38 10.27
C GLN A 135 -0.26 5.02 9.70
N HIS A 136 -0.42 6.08 8.91
CA HIS A 136 0.73 6.71 8.24
C HIS A 136 1.83 7.14 9.21
N TRP A 137 1.47 7.74 10.35
CA TRP A 137 2.45 8.15 11.37
C TRP A 137 3.23 6.97 11.98
N GLU A 138 2.58 5.81 12.16
CA GLU A 138 3.20 4.60 12.70
C GLU A 138 4.25 4.03 11.75
N ILE A 139 3.99 4.12 10.43
CA ILE A 139 4.91 3.63 9.40
C ILE A 139 6.10 4.57 9.23
N ARG A 140 5.85 5.88 9.27
CA ARG A 140 6.90 6.88 9.05
C ARG A 140 7.84 7.03 10.24
N THR A 141 7.32 6.89 11.46
CA THR A 141 8.07 7.08 12.70
C THR A 141 7.63 6.06 13.75
N PRO A 142 7.93 4.76 13.54
CA PRO A 142 7.44 3.69 14.42
C PRO A 142 8.06 3.69 15.84
N PHE A 143 9.18 4.38 16.01
CA PHE A 143 9.92 4.39 17.28
C PHE A 143 9.79 5.75 18.01
N PRO A 144 9.60 5.72 19.36
CA PRO A 144 9.32 4.55 20.19
C PRO A 144 7.99 3.86 19.83
N ALA A 145 7.80 2.61 20.30
CA ALA A 145 6.55 1.87 20.07
C ALA A 145 5.32 2.69 20.47
N PRO A 146 4.22 2.66 19.68
CA PRO A 146 2.97 3.32 20.04
C PRO A 146 2.45 2.84 21.41
N GLU A 147 1.83 3.75 22.18
CA GLU A 147 1.25 3.41 23.49
C GLU A 147 -0.26 3.71 23.48
N THR A 148 -1.06 2.79 24.01
CA THR A 148 -2.54 2.92 24.04
C THR A 148 -2.99 4.25 24.66
N ALA A 149 -2.32 4.71 25.73
CA ALA A 149 -2.71 5.90 26.45
C ALA A 149 -2.59 7.20 25.63
N THR A 150 -1.70 7.25 24.65
CA THR A 150 -1.39 8.42 23.85
C THR A 150 -1.70 8.23 22.36
N TYR A 151 -2.21 7.07 21.95
CA TYR A 151 -2.36 6.66 20.56
C TYR A 151 -3.05 7.70 19.68
N LEU A 152 -4.17 8.28 20.17
CA LEU A 152 -4.95 9.27 19.42
C LEU A 152 -4.40 10.71 19.53
N THR A 153 -3.41 10.95 20.38
CA THR A 153 -2.83 12.28 20.65
C THR A 153 -1.32 12.30 20.45
N ASP A 154 -0.77 11.27 19.83
CA ASP A 154 0.67 11.18 19.57
C ASP A 154 1.12 12.33 18.65
N GLN A 155 2.19 13.01 19.04
CA GLN A 155 2.69 14.19 18.30
C GLN A 155 3.18 13.83 16.90
N ARG A 156 3.54 12.56 16.66
CA ARG A 156 3.95 12.04 15.34
C ARG A 156 2.82 12.12 14.31
N ILE A 157 1.56 12.12 14.73
CA ILE A 157 0.40 12.31 13.83
C ILE A 157 0.51 13.66 13.13
N ALA A 158 0.76 14.75 13.88
CA ALA A 158 0.88 16.07 13.28
C ALA A 158 2.12 16.22 12.38
N GLU A 159 3.20 15.49 12.66
CA GLU A 159 4.37 15.44 11.77
C GLU A 159 4.06 14.70 10.47
N ALA A 160 3.41 13.56 10.55
CA ALA A 160 2.95 12.81 9.39
C ALA A 160 2.00 13.64 8.52
N ASP A 161 1.06 14.39 9.10
CA ASP A 161 0.20 15.33 8.38
C ASP A 161 0.98 16.42 7.65
N ARG A 162 2.09 16.92 8.23
CA ARG A 162 2.95 17.91 7.53
C ARG A 162 3.64 17.30 6.31
N GLN A 163 4.12 16.05 6.41
CA GLN A 163 4.76 15.35 5.30
C GLN A 163 3.77 15.07 4.17
N ILE A 164 2.55 14.66 4.51
CA ILE A 164 1.48 14.44 3.55
C ILE A 164 1.09 15.76 2.86
N ARG A 165 0.97 16.87 3.61
CA ARG A 165 0.69 18.18 3.02
C ARG A 165 1.77 18.57 2.00
N LEU A 166 3.04 18.36 2.31
CA LEU A 166 4.12 18.62 1.35
C LEU A 166 3.93 17.83 0.04
N TRP A 167 3.56 16.55 0.14
CA TRP A 167 3.26 15.75 -1.03
C TRP A 167 2.09 16.33 -1.85
N CYS A 168 0.96 16.62 -1.20
CA CYS A 168 -0.21 17.21 -1.84
C CYS A 168 0.06 18.64 -2.37
N GLU A 169 1.03 19.39 -1.80
CA GLU A 169 1.48 20.65 -2.38
C GLU A 169 2.27 20.45 -3.67
N ILE A 170 3.07 19.38 -3.78
CA ILE A 170 3.86 19.07 -4.99
C ILE A 170 2.95 18.58 -6.13
N VAL A 171 1.94 17.78 -5.83
CA VAL A 171 0.93 17.28 -6.77
C VAL A 171 -0.47 17.48 -6.15
N PRO A 172 -1.09 18.65 -6.31
CA PRO A 172 -2.36 18.99 -5.65
C PRO A 172 -3.52 18.04 -5.99
N GLU A 173 -3.51 17.45 -7.19
CA GLU A 173 -4.57 16.55 -7.63
C GLU A 173 -4.56 15.20 -6.90
N TYR A 174 -3.45 14.84 -6.27
CA TYR A 174 -3.32 13.55 -5.58
C TYR A 174 -4.35 13.39 -4.45
N ASP A 175 -4.66 14.47 -3.72
CA ASP A 175 -5.66 14.47 -2.64
C ASP A 175 -7.07 14.07 -3.13
N SER A 176 -7.39 14.37 -4.41
CA SER A 176 -8.65 13.96 -5.05
C SER A 176 -8.69 12.49 -5.47
N MET A 177 -7.52 11.84 -5.60
CA MET A 177 -7.40 10.46 -6.06
C MET A 177 -7.32 9.46 -4.91
N HIS A 178 -6.60 9.84 -3.84
CA HIS A 178 -6.39 9.03 -2.66
C HIS A 178 -6.33 9.89 -1.41
N GLU A 179 -7.27 9.69 -0.49
CA GLU A 179 -7.27 10.41 0.78
C GLU A 179 -6.08 9.97 1.64
N LEU A 180 -5.35 10.93 2.15
CA LEU A 180 -4.19 10.74 3.01
C LEU A 180 -4.34 11.53 4.31
N GLY A 181 -3.79 11.02 5.40
CA GLY A 181 -3.74 11.69 6.70
C GLY A 181 -2.85 10.94 7.66
N GLY A 182 -2.26 11.63 8.63
CA GLY A 182 -1.35 11.05 9.61
C GLY A 182 -1.97 9.88 10.36
N ALA A 183 -3.24 10.00 10.75
CA ALA A 183 -3.99 8.97 11.46
C ALA A 183 -4.93 8.14 10.55
N ILE A 184 -4.76 8.20 9.23
CA ILE A 184 -5.53 7.37 8.29
C ILE A 184 -4.81 6.04 8.08
N PRO A 185 -5.54 4.89 8.04
CA PRO A 185 -4.98 3.61 7.68
C PRO A 185 -4.32 3.63 6.30
N VAL A 186 -3.13 3.05 6.21
CA VAL A 186 -2.36 2.98 4.95
C VAL A 186 -2.21 1.55 4.45
N GLU A 187 -1.77 1.41 3.20
CA GLU A 187 -1.44 0.10 2.66
C GLU A 187 -0.25 -0.52 3.40
N ASP A 188 -0.42 -1.76 3.83
CA ASP A 188 0.54 -2.45 4.67
C ASP A 188 1.82 -2.87 3.94
N VAL A 189 1.86 -2.81 2.60
CA VAL A 189 3.12 -2.92 1.85
C VAL A 189 4.13 -1.82 2.22
N GLN A 190 3.66 -0.69 2.75
CA GLN A 190 4.53 0.35 3.30
C GLN A 190 5.26 -0.11 4.56
N VAL A 191 4.63 -0.97 5.37
CA VAL A 191 5.27 -1.60 6.55
C VAL A 191 6.47 -2.45 6.15
N MET A 192 6.42 -3.04 4.95
CA MET A 192 7.49 -3.87 4.40
C MET A 192 8.67 -3.05 3.86
N GLY A 193 8.56 -1.72 3.74
CA GLY A 193 9.54 -0.86 3.07
C GLY A 193 10.99 -1.06 3.54
N GLY A 194 11.23 -1.27 4.83
CA GLY A 194 12.57 -1.53 5.39
C GLY A 194 13.19 -2.88 4.99
N SER A 195 12.43 -3.79 4.40
CA SER A 195 12.96 -5.03 3.84
C SER A 195 13.56 -4.85 2.45
N PHE A 196 13.17 -3.80 1.73
CA PHE A 196 13.40 -3.60 0.29
C PHE A 196 12.85 -4.72 -0.59
N VAL A 197 12.02 -5.60 -0.04
CA VAL A 197 11.23 -6.61 -0.75
C VAL A 197 9.76 -6.20 -0.61
N SER A 198 9.36 -5.15 -1.32
CA SER A 198 8.03 -4.55 -1.21
C SER A 198 7.63 -3.85 -2.50
N ASP A 199 6.36 -4.02 -2.89
CA ASP A 199 5.72 -3.29 -4.00
C ASP A 199 5.69 -1.77 -3.76
N GLU A 200 5.84 -1.32 -2.51
CA GLU A 200 5.91 0.09 -2.15
C GLU A 200 6.92 0.86 -3.00
N TRP A 201 8.07 0.24 -3.28
CA TRP A 201 9.14 0.87 -4.03
C TRP A 201 8.81 1.02 -5.52
N MET A 202 8.30 -0.04 -6.17
CA MET A 202 7.92 0.03 -7.59
C MET A 202 6.55 0.71 -7.82
N GLY A 203 5.68 0.77 -6.83
CA GLY A 203 4.42 1.50 -6.90
C GLY A 203 4.58 3.03 -6.93
N ARG A 204 5.75 3.53 -6.52
CA ARG A 204 6.07 4.97 -6.50
C ARG A 204 7.10 5.39 -7.55
N HIS A 205 7.79 4.45 -8.17
CA HIS A 205 8.91 4.70 -9.07
C HIS A 205 8.85 3.78 -10.28
N VAL A 206 9.15 4.33 -11.45
CA VAL A 206 9.30 3.53 -12.68
C VAL A 206 10.72 2.99 -12.71
N VAL A 207 10.91 1.81 -12.14
CA VAL A 207 12.21 1.15 -11.94
C VAL A 207 12.20 -0.27 -12.53
N PRO A 208 12.24 -0.42 -13.86
CA PRO A 208 12.10 -1.70 -14.55
C PRO A 208 13.05 -2.79 -14.08
N ALA A 209 14.32 -2.47 -13.81
CA ALA A 209 15.30 -3.46 -13.35
C ALA A 209 14.93 -4.01 -11.96
N TYR A 210 14.57 -3.12 -11.01
CA TYR A 210 14.08 -3.56 -9.71
C TYR A 210 12.76 -4.34 -9.82
N ALA A 211 11.84 -3.90 -10.67
CA ALA A 211 10.56 -4.58 -10.88
C ALA A 211 10.77 -5.99 -11.49
N GLY A 212 11.70 -6.14 -12.44
CA GLY A 212 12.08 -7.42 -13.01
C GLY A 212 12.66 -8.38 -11.96
N TRP A 213 13.58 -7.90 -11.12
CA TRP A 213 14.11 -8.66 -9.99
C TRP A 213 13.00 -9.05 -9.01
N TYR A 214 12.15 -8.10 -8.61
CA TYR A 214 11.07 -8.32 -7.65
C TYR A 214 10.06 -9.39 -8.10
N ASN A 215 9.74 -9.46 -9.39
CA ASN A 215 8.80 -10.43 -9.93
C ASN A 215 9.30 -11.88 -9.79
N GLU A 216 10.61 -12.10 -9.76
CA GLU A 216 11.24 -13.41 -9.63
C GLU A 216 11.71 -13.71 -8.19
N ALA A 217 11.76 -12.70 -7.32
CA ALA A 217 12.30 -12.81 -5.97
C ALA A 217 11.41 -13.63 -5.03
N ASP A 218 12.05 -14.28 -4.05
CA ASP A 218 11.36 -14.76 -2.86
C ASP A 218 10.85 -13.57 -2.04
N ARG A 219 9.53 -13.47 -1.85
CA ARG A 219 8.87 -12.38 -1.12
C ARG A 219 8.65 -12.67 0.36
N VAL A 220 8.97 -13.89 0.81
CA VAL A 220 8.86 -14.26 2.23
C VAL A 220 9.64 -13.34 3.15
N PRO A 221 10.89 -12.90 2.85
CA PRO A 221 11.62 -11.95 3.69
C PRO A 221 10.90 -10.62 3.91
N GLY A 222 10.14 -10.15 2.91
CA GLY A 222 9.30 -8.96 3.04
C GLY A 222 8.21 -9.14 4.10
N PHE A 223 7.48 -10.25 4.06
CA PHE A 223 6.44 -10.56 5.05
C PHE A 223 7.00 -10.90 6.43
N GLU A 224 8.20 -11.49 6.52
CA GLU A 224 8.88 -11.68 7.80
C GLU A 224 9.20 -10.34 8.47
N PHE A 225 9.72 -9.38 7.71
CA PHE A 225 9.95 -8.02 8.20
C PHE A 225 8.63 -7.33 8.59
N HIS A 226 7.61 -7.46 7.77
CA HIS A 226 6.25 -6.98 8.05
C HIS A 226 5.75 -7.50 9.41
N LYS A 227 5.85 -8.80 9.65
CA LYS A 227 5.44 -9.41 10.92
C LYS A 227 6.21 -8.84 12.11
N GLN A 228 7.51 -8.63 11.95
CA GLN A 228 8.34 -8.02 13.00
C GLN A 228 7.90 -6.59 13.32
N MET A 229 7.54 -5.82 12.30
CA MET A 229 7.01 -4.46 12.48
C MET A 229 5.64 -4.49 13.19
N LEU A 230 4.71 -5.36 12.79
CA LEU A 230 3.41 -5.48 13.46
C LEU A 230 3.57 -5.89 14.93
N GLN A 231 4.48 -6.80 15.25
CA GLN A 231 4.83 -7.18 16.63
C GLN A 231 5.31 -5.97 17.44
N HIS A 232 6.17 -5.13 16.85
CA HIS A 232 6.64 -3.90 17.49
C HIS A 232 5.48 -2.89 17.71
N LEU A 233 4.66 -2.67 16.70
CA LEU A 233 3.56 -1.70 16.76
C LEU A 233 2.48 -2.10 17.77
N GLN A 234 2.22 -3.40 17.98
CA GLN A 234 1.20 -3.85 18.92
C GLN A 234 1.70 -4.03 20.35
N TRP A 235 3.01 -4.11 20.58
CA TRP A 235 3.59 -4.46 21.87
C TRP A 235 3.09 -3.64 23.05
N LYS A 236 2.94 -2.31 22.88
CA LYS A 236 2.40 -1.41 23.92
C LYS A 236 1.03 -0.83 23.56
N CYS A 237 0.52 -1.15 22.40
CA CYS A 237 -0.76 -0.72 21.90
C CYS A 237 -1.47 -1.90 21.23
N PRO A 238 -1.89 -2.92 22.00
CA PRO A 238 -2.54 -4.10 21.46
C PRO A 238 -3.93 -3.80 20.92
N GLY A 239 -4.37 -4.63 19.97
CA GLY A 239 -5.74 -4.75 19.52
C GLY A 239 -6.09 -6.23 19.37
N ASP A 240 -7.38 -6.56 19.19
CA ASP A 240 -7.81 -7.95 19.04
C ASP A 240 -7.26 -8.57 17.75
N ARG A 241 -7.06 -7.73 16.70
CA ARG A 241 -6.55 -8.20 15.42
C ARG A 241 -6.10 -7.06 14.51
N TRP A 242 -5.19 -7.40 13.60
CA TRP A 242 -4.79 -6.51 12.52
C TRP A 242 -5.75 -6.59 11.34
N VAL A 243 -6.09 -5.44 10.77
CA VAL A 243 -6.74 -5.27 9.48
C VAL A 243 -5.74 -4.59 8.55
N LEU A 244 -5.37 -5.28 7.51
CA LEU A 244 -4.27 -4.97 6.60
C LEU A 244 -4.82 -4.87 5.18
N LYS A 245 -4.24 -4.01 4.35
CA LYS A 245 -4.77 -3.83 3.00
C LYS A 245 -3.68 -3.49 2.01
N SER A 246 -3.58 -4.28 0.95
CA SER A 246 -2.97 -3.86 -0.31
C SER A 246 -3.53 -4.64 -1.50
N PRO A 247 -3.79 -3.97 -2.64
CA PRO A 247 -4.07 -4.65 -3.89
C PRO A 247 -2.94 -5.58 -4.33
N SER A 248 -1.70 -5.24 -4.03
CA SER A 248 -0.50 -6.00 -4.39
C SER A 248 -0.46 -7.42 -3.80
N HIS A 249 -1.16 -7.67 -2.70
CA HIS A 249 -1.20 -9.00 -2.09
C HIS A 249 -1.75 -10.07 -3.03
N MET A 250 -2.55 -9.71 -4.04
CA MET A 250 -3.03 -10.68 -5.04
C MET A 250 -1.90 -11.44 -5.75
N SER A 251 -0.74 -10.80 -5.97
CA SER A 251 0.43 -11.42 -6.60
C SER A 251 1.36 -12.12 -5.60
N GLN A 252 1.06 -12.06 -4.29
CA GLN A 252 1.97 -12.43 -3.20
C GLN A 252 1.35 -13.41 -2.19
N LEU A 253 0.17 -13.97 -2.51
CA LEU A 253 -0.59 -14.80 -1.57
C LEU A 253 0.21 -15.99 -1.02
N ASP A 254 1.08 -16.60 -1.81
CA ASP A 254 1.92 -17.70 -1.36
C ASP A 254 2.92 -17.28 -0.27
N ALA A 255 3.60 -16.16 -0.46
CA ALA A 255 4.54 -15.62 0.52
C ALA A 255 3.81 -15.11 1.78
N LEU A 256 2.64 -14.48 1.60
CA LEU A 256 1.77 -14.05 2.70
C LEU A 256 1.37 -15.24 3.57
N LEU A 257 0.87 -16.32 2.96
CA LEU A 257 0.42 -17.52 3.68
C LEU A 257 1.58 -18.30 4.32
N ALA A 258 2.80 -18.21 3.77
CA ALA A 258 3.98 -18.81 4.38
C ALA A 258 4.31 -18.18 5.75
N VAL A 259 4.04 -16.87 5.93
CA VAL A 259 4.31 -16.12 7.17
C VAL A 259 3.06 -16.01 8.08
N TYR A 260 1.87 -15.96 7.48
CA TYR A 260 0.58 -15.87 8.14
C TYR A 260 -0.35 -17.02 7.71
N PRO A 261 -0.09 -18.25 8.14
CA PRO A 261 -0.86 -19.42 7.70
C PRO A 261 -2.32 -19.40 8.16
N ASP A 262 -2.63 -18.59 9.15
CA ASP A 262 -3.96 -18.37 9.72
C ASP A 262 -4.64 -17.07 9.23
N ALA A 263 -4.05 -16.40 8.23
CA ALA A 263 -4.59 -15.18 7.66
C ALA A 263 -6.01 -15.39 7.13
N ARG A 264 -6.83 -14.37 7.29
CA ARG A 264 -8.18 -14.26 6.73
C ARG A 264 -8.14 -13.25 5.59
N ILE A 265 -8.59 -13.63 4.42
CA ILE A 265 -8.44 -12.82 3.21
C ILE A 265 -9.81 -12.38 2.70
N VAL A 266 -10.02 -11.07 2.65
CA VAL A 266 -11.19 -10.45 2.01
C VAL A 266 -10.80 -10.05 0.60
N PHE A 267 -11.36 -10.73 -0.39
CA PHE A 267 -11.21 -10.39 -1.80
C PHE A 267 -12.32 -9.42 -2.19
N THR A 268 -11.94 -8.25 -2.68
CA THR A 268 -12.92 -7.29 -3.19
C THR A 268 -13.07 -7.43 -4.70
N HIS A 269 -14.33 -7.50 -5.16
CA HIS A 269 -14.67 -7.73 -6.56
C HIS A 269 -15.42 -6.56 -7.16
N ARG A 270 -15.00 -6.13 -8.34
CA ARG A 270 -15.62 -5.10 -9.15
C ARG A 270 -15.29 -5.33 -10.62
N ASP A 271 -16.06 -4.73 -11.52
CA ASP A 271 -15.80 -4.75 -12.95
C ASP A 271 -14.37 -4.28 -13.27
N PRO A 272 -13.49 -5.16 -13.81
CA PRO A 272 -12.12 -4.80 -14.18
C PRO A 272 -12.05 -3.65 -15.19
N LEU A 273 -13.08 -3.49 -16.03
CA LEU A 273 -13.12 -2.43 -17.04
C LEU A 273 -13.31 -1.03 -16.43
N LYS A 274 -13.82 -0.94 -15.19
CA LYS A 274 -13.82 0.30 -14.40
C LYS A 274 -12.50 0.57 -13.68
N VAL A 275 -11.69 -0.46 -13.49
CA VAL A 275 -10.41 -0.36 -12.79
C VAL A 275 -9.32 0.19 -13.71
N LEU A 276 -9.20 -0.36 -14.92
CA LEU A 276 -8.11 -0.10 -15.87
C LEU A 276 -7.81 1.39 -16.09
N PRO A 277 -8.77 2.24 -16.46
CA PRO A 277 -8.48 3.65 -16.77
C PRO A 277 -8.06 4.46 -15.52
N SER A 278 -8.43 4.02 -14.32
CA SER A 278 -8.16 4.74 -13.07
C SER A 278 -6.76 4.50 -12.52
N VAL A 279 -6.22 3.30 -12.72
CA VAL A 279 -4.92 2.91 -12.12
C VAL A 279 -3.77 3.68 -12.75
N VAL A 280 -3.78 3.84 -14.07
CA VAL A 280 -2.72 4.55 -14.80
C VAL A 280 -2.56 5.99 -14.29
N SER A 281 -3.66 6.71 -14.01
CA SER A 281 -3.58 8.09 -13.51
C SER A 281 -3.00 8.18 -12.10
N ILE A 282 -3.28 7.20 -11.21
CA ILE A 282 -2.69 7.17 -9.86
C ILE A 282 -1.19 6.90 -9.95
N LEU A 283 -0.78 5.91 -10.72
CA LEU A 283 0.64 5.58 -10.92
C LEU A 283 1.40 6.75 -11.54
N TYR A 284 0.81 7.40 -12.54
CA TYR A 284 1.39 8.60 -13.16
C TYR A 284 1.60 9.70 -12.12
N SER A 285 0.59 10.01 -11.29
CA SER A 285 0.67 11.04 -10.26
C SER A 285 1.76 10.77 -9.24
N THR A 286 1.89 9.52 -8.80
CA THR A 286 2.92 9.09 -7.86
C THR A 286 4.34 9.23 -8.42
N ALA A 287 4.55 8.86 -9.67
CA ALA A 287 5.84 9.03 -10.35
C ALA A 287 6.15 10.50 -10.62
N TYR A 288 5.12 11.29 -10.99
CA TYR A 288 5.28 12.73 -11.26
C TYR A 288 5.73 13.52 -10.02
N VAL A 289 5.45 13.06 -8.81
CA VAL A 289 6.01 13.67 -7.57
C VAL A 289 7.54 13.79 -7.65
N ARG A 290 8.22 12.92 -8.39
CA ARG A 290 9.68 12.75 -8.37
C ARG A 290 10.38 13.02 -9.69
N SER A 291 9.66 12.97 -10.80
CA SER A 291 10.22 13.16 -12.15
C SER A 291 9.24 13.94 -13.03
N ASP A 292 9.78 14.81 -13.89
CA ASP A 292 9.00 15.45 -14.96
C ASP A 292 8.91 14.58 -16.22
N GLN A 293 9.72 13.52 -16.28
CA GLN A 293 9.77 12.58 -17.40
C GLN A 293 9.07 11.27 -17.00
N VAL A 294 7.73 11.28 -17.00
CA VAL A 294 6.93 10.09 -16.72
C VAL A 294 6.40 9.52 -18.02
N ASP A 295 6.83 8.30 -18.33
CA ASP A 295 6.34 7.55 -19.49
C ASP A 295 4.98 6.92 -19.18
N ALA A 296 3.93 7.63 -19.52
CA ALA A 296 2.57 7.20 -19.29
C ALA A 296 2.16 5.99 -20.17
N GLU A 297 2.78 5.80 -21.33
CA GLU A 297 2.54 4.65 -22.20
C GLU A 297 3.17 3.38 -21.59
N ALA A 298 4.39 3.49 -21.08
CA ALA A 298 5.03 2.39 -20.35
C ALA A 298 4.22 1.99 -19.12
N MET A 299 3.67 2.96 -18.38
CA MET A 299 2.78 2.67 -17.24
C MET A 299 1.48 2.00 -17.64
N ALA A 300 0.85 2.44 -18.73
CA ALA A 300 -0.35 1.80 -19.24
C ALA A 300 -0.10 0.36 -19.70
N ASN A 301 1.08 0.09 -20.28
CA ASN A 301 1.50 -1.24 -20.67
C ASN A 301 1.80 -2.16 -19.49
N TRP A 302 2.07 -1.59 -18.32
CA TRP A 302 2.30 -2.39 -17.11
C TRP A 302 1.01 -2.89 -16.45
N PHE A 303 -0.08 -2.09 -16.52
CA PHE A 303 -1.37 -2.47 -15.93
C PHE A 303 -2.43 -2.64 -17.02
N THR A 304 -2.45 -3.81 -17.66
CA THR A 304 -3.33 -4.16 -18.78
C THR A 304 -4.47 -5.09 -18.33
N GLY A 305 -5.43 -5.33 -19.23
CA GLY A 305 -6.46 -6.35 -19.03
C GLY A 305 -5.84 -7.75 -18.83
N GLU A 306 -4.75 -8.05 -19.54
CA GLU A 306 -4.02 -9.31 -19.38
C GLU A 306 -3.38 -9.43 -17.99
N THR A 307 -2.74 -8.38 -17.48
CA THR A 307 -2.19 -8.34 -16.11
C THR A 307 -3.30 -8.53 -15.07
N CYS A 308 -4.43 -7.84 -15.23
CA CYS A 308 -5.59 -8.02 -14.34
C CYS A 308 -6.11 -9.46 -14.37
N LYS A 309 -6.23 -10.06 -15.56
CA LYS A 309 -6.66 -11.44 -15.70
C LYS A 309 -5.68 -12.41 -15.03
N MET A 310 -4.40 -12.23 -15.23
CA MET A 310 -3.36 -13.06 -14.60
C MET A 310 -3.48 -13.03 -13.06
N LEU A 311 -3.68 -11.87 -12.46
CA LEU A 311 -3.87 -11.73 -11.00
C LEU A 311 -5.14 -12.45 -10.51
N LEU A 312 -6.26 -12.27 -11.21
CA LEU A 312 -7.54 -12.90 -10.87
C LEU A 312 -7.49 -14.43 -11.05
N ASP A 313 -6.87 -14.92 -12.12
CA ASP A 313 -6.68 -16.34 -12.37
C ASP A 313 -5.73 -16.97 -11.34
N GLY A 314 -4.67 -16.25 -10.94
CA GLY A 314 -3.73 -16.67 -9.89
C GLY A 314 -4.44 -16.90 -8.55
N MET A 315 -5.23 -15.92 -8.10
CA MET A 315 -6.07 -16.04 -6.91
C MET A 315 -7.02 -17.25 -7.01
N THR A 316 -7.73 -17.37 -8.13
CA THR A 316 -8.71 -18.44 -8.36
C THR A 316 -8.04 -19.81 -8.34
N SER A 317 -6.86 -19.93 -8.97
CA SER A 317 -6.08 -21.17 -9.02
C SER A 317 -5.53 -21.57 -7.66
N LEU A 318 -5.07 -20.59 -6.85
CA LEU A 318 -4.59 -20.84 -5.50
C LEU A 318 -5.70 -21.42 -4.61
N ARG A 319 -6.90 -20.84 -4.67
CA ARG A 319 -8.09 -21.36 -3.95
C ARG A 319 -8.47 -22.75 -4.44
N ALA A 320 -8.55 -22.96 -5.75
CA ALA A 320 -8.90 -24.25 -6.34
C ALA A 320 -7.90 -25.37 -5.99
N SER A 321 -6.63 -25.02 -5.77
CA SER A 321 -5.60 -25.98 -5.32
C SER A 321 -5.72 -26.41 -3.86
N GLY A 322 -6.56 -25.74 -3.07
CA GLY A 322 -6.73 -25.96 -1.62
C GLY A 322 -5.59 -25.39 -0.76
N ARG A 323 -4.60 -24.71 -1.34
CA ARG A 323 -3.52 -24.05 -0.58
C ARG A 323 -4.02 -22.83 0.19
N LEU A 324 -5.09 -22.22 -0.27
CA LEU A 324 -5.84 -21.19 0.43
C LEU A 324 -7.28 -21.73 0.66
N PRO A 325 -7.60 -22.20 1.88
CA PRO A 325 -8.92 -22.76 2.20
C PRO A 325 -10.04 -21.73 2.07
N GLU A 326 -11.21 -22.14 1.59
CA GLU A 326 -12.39 -21.27 1.48
C GLU A 326 -12.82 -20.66 2.83
N SER A 327 -12.58 -21.35 3.95
CA SER A 327 -12.86 -20.82 5.29
C SER A 327 -11.96 -19.63 5.68
N GLN A 328 -10.88 -19.40 4.95
CA GLN A 328 -10.00 -18.23 5.10
C GLN A 328 -10.29 -17.14 4.06
N CYS A 329 -11.25 -17.35 3.15
CA CYS A 329 -11.58 -16.42 2.07
C CYS A 329 -12.98 -15.86 2.22
N TYR A 330 -13.15 -14.57 2.02
CA TYR A 330 -14.43 -13.92 1.88
C TYR A 330 -14.47 -13.06 0.61
N ASP A 331 -15.48 -13.26 -0.21
CA ASP A 331 -15.66 -12.51 -1.47
C ASP A 331 -16.62 -11.35 -1.21
N LEU A 332 -16.13 -10.10 -1.29
CA LEU A 332 -16.89 -8.88 -1.09
C LEU A 332 -17.12 -8.17 -2.43
N ARG A 333 -18.35 -8.08 -2.88
CA ARG A 333 -18.71 -7.36 -4.11
C ARG A 333 -18.83 -5.87 -3.85
N TYR A 334 -18.26 -5.06 -4.73
CA TYR A 334 -18.33 -3.61 -4.65
C TYR A 334 -19.78 -3.09 -4.61
N ALA A 335 -20.67 -3.69 -5.40
CA ALA A 335 -22.09 -3.32 -5.42
C ALA A 335 -22.75 -3.48 -4.04
N GLU A 336 -22.51 -4.59 -3.33
CA GLU A 336 -23.01 -4.83 -1.98
C GLU A 336 -22.46 -3.82 -0.97
N LEU A 337 -21.13 -3.59 -1.03
CA LEU A 337 -20.47 -2.59 -0.18
C LEU A 337 -21.05 -1.19 -0.39
N MET A 338 -21.40 -0.83 -1.62
CA MET A 338 -21.96 0.49 -1.92
C MET A 338 -23.44 0.62 -1.58
N GLN A 339 -24.19 -0.48 -1.58
CA GLN A 339 -25.61 -0.53 -1.22
C GLN A 339 -25.82 -0.38 0.29
N ASP A 340 -25.15 -1.21 1.08
CA ASP A 340 -25.21 -1.19 2.55
C ASP A 340 -23.86 -1.61 3.14
N PRO A 341 -22.94 -0.65 3.39
CA PRO A 341 -21.61 -0.98 3.88
C PRO A 341 -21.61 -1.75 5.21
N VAL A 342 -22.50 -1.39 6.15
CA VAL A 342 -22.53 -2.04 7.47
C VAL A 342 -23.01 -3.48 7.38
N ALA A 343 -24.03 -3.74 6.55
CA ALA A 343 -24.51 -5.10 6.29
C ALA A 343 -23.44 -5.94 5.57
N ALA A 344 -22.77 -5.37 4.56
CA ALA A 344 -21.71 -6.04 3.83
C ALA A 344 -20.54 -6.44 4.75
N LEU A 345 -20.13 -5.55 5.67
CA LEU A 345 -19.14 -5.89 6.71
C LEU A 345 -19.64 -6.99 7.64
N GLY A 346 -20.93 -6.98 8.00
CA GLY A 346 -21.55 -8.03 8.82
C GLY A 346 -21.29 -9.42 8.26
N GLY A 347 -21.35 -9.58 6.94
CA GLY A 347 -21.00 -10.84 6.25
C GLY A 347 -19.55 -11.28 6.48
N ILE A 348 -18.59 -10.34 6.54
CA ILE A 348 -17.18 -10.65 6.86
C ILE A 348 -17.05 -11.18 8.29
N TYR A 349 -17.69 -10.51 9.27
CA TYR A 349 -17.66 -10.92 10.68
C TYR A 349 -18.28 -12.30 10.87
N GLU A 350 -19.47 -12.53 10.25
CA GLU A 350 -20.16 -13.82 10.31
C GLU A 350 -19.34 -14.94 9.70
N HIS A 351 -18.80 -14.74 8.49
CA HIS A 351 -18.03 -15.77 7.79
C HIS A 351 -16.77 -16.19 8.56
N PHE A 352 -16.08 -15.21 9.15
CA PHE A 352 -14.86 -15.47 9.91
C PHE A 352 -15.12 -15.80 11.39
N GLU A 353 -16.38 -15.98 11.79
CA GLU A 353 -16.77 -16.26 13.17
C GLU A 353 -16.19 -15.22 14.16
N ILE A 354 -16.26 -13.94 13.79
CA ILE A 354 -15.85 -12.81 14.62
C ILE A 354 -17.11 -12.24 15.26
N ASP A 355 -17.07 -12.00 16.56
CA ASP A 355 -18.15 -11.28 17.24
C ASP A 355 -18.35 -9.88 16.63
N TYR A 356 -19.60 -9.50 16.37
CA TYR A 356 -19.95 -8.22 15.75
C TYR A 356 -20.97 -7.45 16.60
N PRO A 357 -20.49 -6.80 17.69
CA PRO A 357 -21.34 -6.10 18.63
C PRO A 357 -21.89 -4.78 18.04
N ASP A 358 -22.95 -4.28 18.66
CA ASP A 358 -23.57 -3.01 18.27
C ASP A 358 -22.61 -1.82 18.35
N SER A 359 -21.62 -1.85 19.26
CA SER A 359 -20.58 -0.83 19.34
C SER A 359 -19.72 -0.73 18.09
N SER A 360 -19.36 -1.87 17.47
CA SER A 360 -18.59 -1.91 16.23
C SER A 360 -19.43 -1.40 15.05
N ARG A 361 -20.70 -1.82 14.95
CA ARG A 361 -21.65 -1.30 13.95
C ARG A 361 -21.84 0.21 14.06
N ALA A 362 -22.01 0.70 15.28
CA ALA A 362 -22.18 2.13 15.55
C ALA A 362 -20.93 2.93 15.18
N ALA A 363 -19.73 2.42 15.46
CA ALA A 363 -18.48 3.07 15.07
C ALA A 363 -18.31 3.14 13.54
N GLN A 364 -18.61 2.06 12.84
CA GLN A 364 -18.57 2.00 11.37
C GLN A 364 -19.63 2.93 10.75
N GLN A 365 -20.87 2.95 11.28
CA GLN A 365 -21.89 3.89 10.83
C GLN A 365 -21.47 5.33 11.06
N SER A 366 -20.92 5.64 12.23
CA SER A 366 -20.41 6.98 12.55
C SER A 366 -19.30 7.40 11.59
N TYR A 367 -18.42 6.45 11.20
CA TYR A 367 -17.38 6.73 10.20
C TYR A 367 -17.98 7.11 8.85
N ILE A 368 -18.99 6.37 8.36
CA ILE A 368 -19.71 6.66 7.11
C ILE A 368 -20.37 8.03 7.16
N ASP A 369 -21.08 8.34 8.24
CA ASP A 369 -21.82 9.59 8.41
C ASP A 369 -20.89 10.82 8.42
N ASN A 370 -19.67 10.68 8.96
CA ASN A 370 -18.67 11.74 9.04
C ASN A 370 -17.76 11.84 7.80
N LYS A 371 -17.84 10.87 6.88
CA LYS A 371 -17.06 10.85 5.63
C LYS A 371 -18.00 10.91 4.42
N PRO A 372 -18.56 12.07 4.08
CA PRO A 372 -19.48 12.19 2.95
C PRO A 372 -18.77 11.86 1.64
N ARG A 373 -19.48 11.10 0.79
CA ARG A 373 -18.98 10.71 -0.54
C ARG A 373 -18.63 11.94 -1.37
N GLY A 374 -17.51 11.89 -2.08
CA GLY A 374 -17.10 12.96 -3.00
C GLY A 374 -16.53 14.21 -2.35
N LYS A 375 -16.11 14.16 -1.07
CA LYS A 375 -15.50 15.28 -0.34
C LYS A 375 -14.31 15.92 -1.09
N HIS A 376 -13.55 15.13 -1.82
CA HIS A 376 -12.36 15.56 -2.56
C HIS A 376 -12.58 15.66 -4.09
N GLY A 377 -13.85 15.62 -4.56
CA GLY A 377 -14.19 15.60 -5.98
C GLY A 377 -14.19 14.17 -6.57
N GLY A 378 -14.64 14.04 -7.80
CA GLY A 378 -14.61 12.77 -8.54
C GLY A 378 -13.62 12.86 -9.69
N HIS A 379 -12.60 12.03 -9.69
CA HIS A 379 -11.76 11.84 -10.86
C HIS A 379 -12.60 11.15 -11.94
N LYS A 380 -12.75 11.81 -13.10
CA LYS A 380 -13.52 11.27 -14.23
C LYS A 380 -12.57 10.56 -15.18
N TYR A 381 -12.85 9.32 -15.44
CA TYR A 381 -12.20 8.49 -16.45
C TYR A 381 -13.26 7.59 -17.09
N ASP A 382 -13.06 7.27 -18.35
CA ASP A 382 -13.95 6.42 -19.14
C ASP A 382 -13.13 5.28 -19.76
N PHE A 383 -13.76 4.11 -19.95
CA PHE A 383 -13.07 2.97 -20.57
C PHE A 383 -12.57 3.32 -21.99
N SER A 384 -13.30 4.16 -22.72
CA SER A 384 -12.88 4.63 -24.06
C SER A 384 -11.52 5.36 -24.05
N ASP A 385 -11.09 5.91 -22.91
CA ASP A 385 -9.77 6.55 -22.76
C ASP A 385 -8.61 5.54 -22.87
N THR A 386 -8.88 4.25 -22.66
CA THR A 386 -7.87 3.17 -22.76
C THR A 386 -7.51 2.83 -24.21
N GLY A 387 -8.41 3.07 -25.15
CA GLY A 387 -8.27 2.68 -26.55
C GLY A 387 -8.39 1.16 -26.80
N LEU A 388 -8.81 0.40 -25.78
CA LEU A 388 -9.05 -1.04 -25.87
C LEU A 388 -10.44 -1.33 -26.45
N ASP A 389 -10.62 -2.52 -27.06
CA ASP A 389 -11.91 -3.00 -27.52
C ASP A 389 -12.74 -3.52 -26.34
N LEU A 390 -13.92 -2.94 -26.16
CA LEU A 390 -14.78 -3.24 -25.00
C LEU A 390 -15.29 -4.69 -25.02
N ASP A 391 -15.64 -5.22 -26.20
CA ASP A 391 -16.22 -6.56 -26.33
C ASP A 391 -15.11 -7.62 -26.14
N GLU A 392 -13.90 -7.37 -26.65
CA GLU A 392 -12.75 -8.23 -26.42
C GLU A 392 -12.39 -8.31 -24.92
N GLU A 393 -12.35 -7.16 -24.24
CA GLU A 393 -12.03 -7.14 -22.81
C GLU A 393 -13.16 -7.73 -21.96
N ARG A 394 -14.43 -7.60 -22.32
CA ARG A 394 -15.54 -8.29 -21.65
C ARG A 394 -15.43 -9.80 -21.77
N GLU A 395 -15.11 -10.30 -22.95
CA GLU A 395 -14.89 -11.73 -23.14
C GLU A 395 -13.71 -12.24 -22.33
N ARG A 396 -12.62 -11.45 -22.23
CA ARG A 396 -11.43 -11.76 -21.42
C ARG A 396 -11.78 -12.06 -19.94
N PHE A 397 -12.77 -11.34 -19.40
CA PHE A 397 -13.19 -11.49 -17.99
C PHE A 397 -14.48 -12.29 -17.81
N SER A 398 -15.02 -12.95 -18.84
CA SER A 398 -16.30 -13.66 -18.78
C SER A 398 -16.39 -14.69 -17.65
N ASP A 399 -15.36 -15.50 -17.46
CA ASP A 399 -15.30 -16.50 -16.37
C ASP A 399 -15.28 -15.86 -14.98
N TYR A 400 -14.58 -14.72 -14.83
CA TYR A 400 -14.52 -13.96 -13.59
C TYR A 400 -15.90 -13.38 -13.23
N TYR A 401 -16.60 -12.76 -14.19
CA TYR A 401 -17.95 -12.25 -13.96
C TYR A 401 -18.93 -13.36 -13.55
N ALA A 402 -18.87 -14.50 -14.24
CA ALA A 402 -19.73 -15.64 -13.93
C ALA A 402 -19.45 -16.23 -12.53
N ARG A 403 -18.16 -16.39 -12.19
CA ARG A 403 -17.74 -17.01 -10.93
C ARG A 403 -18.06 -16.16 -9.71
N TYR A 404 -17.73 -14.88 -9.75
CA TYR A 404 -17.84 -13.96 -8.61
C TYR A 404 -19.09 -13.08 -8.66
N GLN A 405 -19.97 -13.28 -9.65
CA GLN A 405 -21.22 -12.55 -9.85
C GLN A 405 -21.01 -11.02 -9.88
N VAL A 406 -19.96 -10.60 -10.60
CA VAL A 406 -19.62 -9.19 -10.75
C VAL A 406 -20.49 -8.58 -11.83
N GLU A 407 -21.10 -7.43 -11.55
CA GLU A 407 -21.91 -6.68 -12.50
C GLU A 407 -21.03 -5.93 -13.50
N ASN A 408 -21.48 -5.83 -14.75
CA ASN A 408 -20.85 -4.98 -15.76
C ASN A 408 -21.18 -3.52 -15.48
N GLU A 409 -20.15 -2.68 -15.30
CA GLU A 409 -20.27 -1.24 -15.02
C GLU A 409 -19.79 -0.36 -16.20
N ALA A 410 -19.07 -0.93 -17.18
CA ALA A 410 -18.51 -0.22 -18.34
C ALA A 410 -19.43 -0.26 -19.57
#